data_d3ca15f6c3d02e827df1ce5966d25ab7
#
_entry.id   d3ca15f6c3d02e827df1ce5966d25ab7
#
_cell.length_a   1.000
_cell.length_b   1.000
_cell.length_c   1.000
_cell.angle_alpha   90.00
_cell.angle_beta   90.00
_cell.angle_gamma   90.00
#
_symmetry.space_group_name_H-M   'P 1'
#
loop_
_entity.id
_entity.type
_entity.pdbx_description
1 polymer ?
#
loop_
_entity_poly.entity_id
_entity_poly.type
_entity_poly.pdbx_seq_one_letter_code
_entity_poly.pdbx_strand_id
1 'polypeptide(L)'
;MGSEMCIRDRLCMGTDWRKNPDGLRYGYTSASRAPHLWGGFAEYMYLPWKAVLHKVPTGLSPELAGIVTPMANGIQWALFDCGVGYNSSVLIQGPGQQGLSQVIACKQAGASLIIVTGTGKDVYRLEVAKKLGADVVINVDAEDPLAKVREATGGLGVDVSLDCTAGAGTIPVLFGLEALRRKGGTMLIQGETATFPNFPLAQVANKYVTIKAARGHNYQSCELALQQLASDRFALDLIATHRFGLKDVDAAIKAVGASDGVIHVSLMPWQ
;
A
#
# COMPACT_ATOMS: atom_id res chain seq x y z
N MET A 1 22.69 9.85 8.88
CA MET A 1 21.23 9.93 9.12
C MET A 1 20.46 8.70 8.68
N GLY A 2 20.92 7.91 7.71
CA GLY A 2 20.26 6.65 7.33
C GLY A 2 20.37 5.52 8.36
N SER A 3 21.38 5.54 9.23
CA SER A 3 21.64 4.44 10.18
C SER A 3 20.67 4.39 11.36
N GLU A 4 20.25 5.52 11.90
CA GLU A 4 19.34 5.54 13.04
C GLU A 4 17.92 5.16 12.68
N MET A 5 17.50 5.47 11.47
CA MET A 5 16.20 5.07 10.95
C MET A 5 16.14 3.59 10.60
N CYS A 6 17.21 3.06 9.98
CA CYS A 6 17.35 1.62 9.79
C CYS A 6 17.35 0.85 11.12
N ILE A 7 17.89 1.44 12.18
CA ILE A 7 17.84 0.86 13.52
C ILE A 7 16.41 0.92 14.08
N ARG A 8 15.69 1.99 13.86
CA ARG A 8 14.27 2.13 14.29
C ARG A 8 13.35 1.27 13.44
N ASP A 9 13.54 1.22 12.14
CA ASP A 9 12.82 0.30 11.25
C ASP A 9 13.13 -1.16 11.62
N ARG A 10 14.36 -1.49 11.96
CA ARG A 10 14.74 -2.81 12.47
C ARG A 10 14.15 -3.10 13.85
N LEU A 11 14.08 -2.14 14.73
CA LEU A 11 13.43 -2.27 16.03
C LEU A 11 11.90 -2.35 15.91
N CYS A 12 11.33 -1.68 14.92
CA CYS A 12 9.90 -1.73 14.67
C CYS A 12 9.47 -2.96 13.87
N MET A 13 10.26 -3.38 12.88
CA MET A 13 9.84 -4.38 11.89
C MET A 13 10.81 -5.58 11.76
N GLY A 14 12.08 -5.43 12.11
CA GLY A 14 13.12 -6.46 11.89
C GLY A 14 13.44 -7.35 13.06
N THR A 15 13.08 -6.98 14.28
CA THR A 15 13.08 -7.87 15.43
C THR A 15 11.68 -8.41 15.60
N ASP A 16 11.57 -9.71 15.82
CA ASP A 16 10.30 -10.32 16.21
C ASP A 16 9.75 -9.53 17.42
N TRP A 17 8.85 -8.60 17.12
CA TRP A 17 8.26 -7.71 18.13
C TRP A 17 7.59 -8.49 19.25
N ARG A 18 7.23 -9.75 18.98
CA ARG A 18 6.65 -10.66 19.97
C ARG A 18 7.69 -11.07 21.03
N LYS A 19 8.97 -10.99 20.66
CA LYS A 19 10.10 -11.30 21.55
C LYS A 19 10.73 -10.08 22.22
N ASN A 20 10.30 -8.86 21.82
CA ASN A 20 10.77 -7.62 22.45
C ASN A 20 9.67 -7.00 23.32
N PRO A 21 9.61 -7.32 24.62
CA PRO A 21 8.61 -6.81 25.54
C PRO A 21 8.69 -5.28 25.73
N ASP A 22 9.84 -4.67 25.39
CA ASP A 22 10.06 -3.23 25.53
C ASP A 22 9.77 -2.44 24.23
N GLY A 23 9.47 -3.15 23.14
CA GLY A 23 9.09 -2.53 21.87
C GLY A 23 7.75 -1.81 21.98
N LEU A 24 7.78 -0.47 21.89
CA LEU A 24 6.57 0.35 21.87
C LEU A 24 6.13 0.64 20.44
N ARG A 25 4.85 0.42 20.16
CA ARG A 25 4.27 0.68 18.85
C ARG A 25 2.85 1.21 18.99
N TYR A 26 2.57 2.31 18.34
CA TYR A 26 1.19 2.80 18.26
C TYR A 26 0.30 1.77 17.56
N GLY A 27 -0.89 1.56 18.13
CA GLY A 27 -1.87 0.60 17.62
C GLY A 27 -1.58 -0.88 17.95
N TYR A 28 -0.38 -1.22 18.47
CA TYR A 28 -0.01 -2.60 18.84
C TYR A 28 0.37 -2.77 20.32
N THR A 29 0.81 -1.72 20.97
CA THR A 29 1.10 -1.76 22.40
C THR A 29 -0.19 -1.88 23.19
N SER A 30 -0.23 -2.83 24.14
CA SER A 30 -1.41 -3.05 24.98
C SER A 30 -1.83 -1.77 25.71
N ALA A 31 -3.12 -1.50 25.73
CA ALA A 31 -3.69 -0.40 26.49
C ALA A 31 -3.49 -0.55 28.00
N SER A 32 -3.18 -1.75 28.51
CA SER A 32 -2.85 -1.99 29.91
C SER A 32 -1.46 -1.48 30.33
N ARG A 33 -0.58 -1.18 29.36
CA ARG A 33 0.76 -0.65 29.63
C ARG A 33 0.70 0.86 29.88
N ALA A 34 1.20 1.33 31.01
CA ALA A 34 1.28 2.75 31.32
C ALA A 34 2.09 3.52 30.25
N PRO A 35 1.73 4.74 29.87
CA PRO A 35 0.62 5.56 30.37
C PRO A 35 -0.75 5.30 29.70
N HIS A 36 -0.98 4.18 29.06
CA HIS A 36 -2.25 3.71 28.48
C HIS A 36 -2.73 4.42 27.20
N LEU A 37 -1.99 5.36 26.65
CA LEU A 37 -2.37 6.20 25.51
C LEU A 37 -1.57 5.83 24.23
N TRP A 38 -1.63 4.55 23.83
CA TRP A 38 -0.81 3.98 22.74
C TRP A 38 -1.54 3.85 21.40
N GLY A 39 -2.73 4.43 21.26
CA GLY A 39 -3.54 4.34 20.04
C GLY A 39 -3.96 5.71 19.52
N GLY A 40 -4.20 5.79 18.22
CA GLY A 40 -4.69 7.01 17.55
C GLY A 40 -6.22 7.18 17.59
N PHE A 41 -6.98 6.17 18.02
CA PHE A 41 -8.43 6.29 18.21
C PHE A 41 -8.72 6.88 19.59
N ALA A 42 -8.25 8.09 19.82
CA ALA A 42 -8.34 8.79 21.08
C ALA A 42 -8.16 10.29 20.87
N GLU A 43 -8.72 11.09 21.78
CA GLU A 43 -8.51 12.55 21.81
C GLU A 43 -7.08 12.92 22.21
N TYR A 44 -6.41 12.05 22.95
CA TYR A 44 -5.04 12.22 23.42
C TYR A 44 -4.20 10.99 23.15
N MET A 45 -2.95 11.21 22.76
CA MET A 45 -1.96 10.17 22.52
C MET A 45 -0.65 10.52 23.23
N TYR A 46 -0.04 9.52 23.87
CA TYR A 46 1.25 9.72 24.51
C TYR A 46 2.38 9.70 23.46
N LEU A 47 3.21 10.73 23.45
CA LEU A 47 4.39 10.83 22.61
C LEU A 47 5.64 10.69 23.49
N PRO A 48 6.29 9.51 23.53
CA PRO A 48 7.56 9.35 24.22
C PRO A 48 8.65 10.19 23.56
N TRP A 49 9.67 10.58 24.32
CA TRP A 49 10.76 11.42 23.83
C TRP A 49 11.52 10.84 22.61
N LYS A 50 11.45 9.53 22.41
CA LYS A 50 12.01 8.82 21.24
C LYS A 50 11.04 8.70 20.08
N ALA A 51 9.83 9.24 20.16
CA ALA A 51 8.87 9.14 19.06
C ALA A 51 9.45 9.78 17.78
N VAL A 52 9.29 9.07 16.67
CA VAL A 52 9.62 9.64 15.35
C VAL A 52 8.43 10.47 14.92
N LEU A 53 8.65 11.74 14.69
CA LEU A 53 7.62 12.70 14.31
C LEU A 53 7.93 13.26 12.92
N HIS A 54 6.87 13.42 12.14
CA HIS A 54 6.90 14.13 10.86
C HIS A 54 6.05 15.38 10.96
N LYS A 55 6.57 16.49 10.46
CA LYS A 55 5.82 17.75 10.41
C LYS A 55 4.84 17.71 9.23
N VAL A 56 3.56 17.77 9.52
CA VAL A 56 2.52 17.89 8.48
C VAL A 56 2.66 19.27 7.81
N PRO A 57 2.70 19.34 6.47
CA PRO A 57 2.73 20.60 5.74
C PRO A 57 1.55 21.51 6.09
N THR A 58 1.81 22.81 6.18
CA THR A 58 0.76 23.81 6.44
C THR A 58 -0.26 23.78 5.30
N GLY A 59 -1.53 23.74 5.65
CA GLY A 59 -2.65 23.70 4.69
C GLY A 59 -3.09 22.30 4.26
N LEU A 60 -2.32 21.24 4.57
CA LEU A 60 -2.77 19.87 4.33
C LEU A 60 -3.87 19.50 5.33
N SER A 61 -5.03 19.07 4.82
CA SER A 61 -6.15 18.68 5.67
C SER A 61 -5.83 17.44 6.51
N PRO A 62 -6.43 17.29 7.71
CA PRO A 62 -6.24 16.09 8.53
C PRO A 62 -6.63 14.79 7.82
N GLU A 63 -7.68 14.81 7.01
CA GLU A 63 -8.15 13.67 6.23
C GLU A 63 -7.10 13.21 5.21
N LEU A 64 -6.53 14.15 4.48
CA LEU A 64 -5.44 13.86 3.54
C LEU A 64 -4.15 13.46 4.26
N ALA A 65 -3.84 14.09 5.39
CA ALA A 65 -2.71 13.68 6.22
C ALA A 65 -2.88 12.24 6.74
N GLY A 66 -4.11 11.78 6.97
CA GLY A 66 -4.42 10.40 7.34
C GLY A 66 -4.00 9.36 6.30
N ILE A 67 -3.84 9.75 5.03
CA ILE A 67 -3.41 8.87 3.94
C ILE A 67 -1.86 8.73 3.88
N VAL A 68 -1.13 9.40 4.74
CA VAL A 68 0.36 9.40 4.69
C VAL A 68 0.96 7.99 4.71
N THR A 69 0.43 7.08 5.52
CA THR A 69 0.95 5.70 5.60
C THR A 69 0.78 4.92 4.31
N PRO A 70 -0.40 4.78 3.70
CA PRO A 70 -0.52 4.11 2.41
C PRO A 70 0.29 4.81 1.31
N MET A 71 0.38 6.15 1.31
CA MET A 71 1.19 6.90 0.34
C MET A 71 2.69 6.62 0.52
N ALA A 72 3.18 6.60 1.75
CA ALA A 72 4.57 6.27 2.05
C ALA A 72 4.91 4.81 1.68
N ASN A 73 3.96 3.89 1.89
CA ASN A 73 4.08 2.51 1.42
C ASN A 73 4.14 2.46 -0.12
N GLY A 74 3.33 3.24 -0.82
CA GLY A 74 3.37 3.34 -2.27
C GLY A 74 4.76 3.72 -2.79
N ILE A 75 5.35 4.76 -2.21
CA ILE A 75 6.71 5.21 -2.55
C ILE A 75 7.75 4.16 -2.17
N GLN A 76 7.69 3.63 -0.96
CA GLN A 76 8.66 2.63 -0.49
C GLN A 76 8.64 1.39 -1.38
N TRP A 77 7.48 0.81 -1.60
CA TRP A 77 7.35 -0.49 -2.24
C TRP A 77 7.57 -0.42 -3.75
N ALA A 78 6.94 0.54 -4.42
CA ALA A 78 7.11 0.67 -5.86
C ALA A 78 8.50 1.19 -6.23
N LEU A 79 8.93 2.32 -5.65
CA LEU A 79 10.13 3.00 -6.09
C LEU A 79 11.39 2.41 -5.43
N PHE A 80 11.44 2.39 -4.09
CA PHE A 80 12.67 2.02 -3.39
C PHE A 80 12.91 0.51 -3.35
N ASP A 81 11.85 -0.27 -3.14
CA ASP A 81 11.99 -1.72 -3.06
C ASP A 81 12.01 -2.37 -4.44
N CYS A 82 11.11 -1.99 -5.35
CA CYS A 82 10.99 -2.61 -6.67
C CYS A 82 11.68 -1.86 -7.81
N GLY A 83 12.16 -0.65 -7.56
CA GLY A 83 12.89 0.12 -8.55
C GLY A 83 12.03 0.63 -9.72
N VAL A 84 10.72 0.82 -9.50
CA VAL A 84 9.85 1.44 -10.50
C VAL A 84 10.35 2.84 -10.81
N GLY A 85 10.48 3.15 -12.08
CA GLY A 85 10.95 4.43 -12.54
C GLY A 85 10.54 4.71 -13.99
N TYR A 86 11.28 5.57 -14.64
CA TYR A 86 11.02 5.95 -16.03
C TYR A 86 10.89 4.72 -16.94
N ASN A 87 9.82 4.70 -17.72
CA ASN A 87 9.50 3.66 -18.71
C ASN A 87 9.21 2.25 -18.13
N SER A 88 9.01 2.10 -16.82
CA SER A 88 8.59 0.82 -16.24
C SER A 88 7.16 0.48 -16.59
N SER A 89 6.86 -0.80 -16.79
CA SER A 89 5.51 -1.36 -16.86
C SER A 89 5.15 -2.06 -15.55
N VAL A 90 3.99 -1.73 -14.97
CA VAL A 90 3.63 -2.15 -13.61
C VAL A 90 2.23 -2.74 -13.59
N LEU A 91 2.08 -3.90 -12.95
CA LEU A 91 0.80 -4.49 -12.56
C LEU A 91 0.58 -4.28 -11.07
N ILE A 92 -0.52 -3.65 -10.70
CA ILE A 92 -0.94 -3.42 -9.32
C ILE A 92 -2.21 -4.23 -9.08
N GLN A 93 -2.18 -5.14 -8.13
CA GLN A 93 -3.29 -6.02 -7.80
C GLN A 93 -3.97 -5.54 -6.51
N GLY A 94 -5.26 -5.23 -6.60
CA GLY A 94 -6.08 -4.69 -5.51
C GLY A 94 -6.10 -3.16 -5.46
N PRO A 95 -7.25 -2.52 -5.85
CA PRO A 95 -7.41 -1.07 -5.94
C PRO A 95 -7.84 -0.43 -4.62
N GLY A 96 -7.41 -0.97 -3.49
CA GLY A 96 -7.58 -0.36 -2.19
C GLY A 96 -6.65 0.84 -1.99
N GLN A 97 -6.68 1.46 -0.80
CA GLN A 97 -5.82 2.61 -0.50
C GLN A 97 -4.33 2.34 -0.76
N GLN A 98 -3.85 1.11 -0.55
CA GLN A 98 -2.46 0.73 -0.82
C GLN A 98 -2.19 0.71 -2.33
N GLY A 99 -3.05 0.04 -3.12
CA GLY A 99 -2.89 -0.04 -4.57
C GLY A 99 -3.03 1.31 -5.25
N LEU A 100 -3.98 2.15 -4.84
CA LEU A 100 -4.16 3.49 -5.38
C LEU A 100 -2.96 4.41 -5.07
N SER A 101 -2.35 4.27 -3.90
CA SER A 101 -1.11 4.97 -3.57
C SER A 101 0.07 4.50 -4.44
N GLN A 102 0.11 3.21 -4.81
CA GLN A 102 1.07 2.69 -5.77
C GLN A 102 0.87 3.31 -7.17
N VAL A 103 -0.40 3.45 -7.62
CA VAL A 103 -0.70 4.11 -8.91
C VAL A 103 -0.09 5.51 -8.95
N ILE A 104 -0.33 6.30 -7.91
CA ILE A 104 0.21 7.66 -7.79
C ILE A 104 1.74 7.65 -7.79
N ALA A 105 2.37 6.78 -6.98
CA ALA A 105 3.81 6.69 -6.90
C ALA A 105 4.44 6.28 -8.24
N CYS A 106 3.88 5.28 -8.92
CA CYS A 106 4.34 4.82 -10.24
C CYS A 106 4.17 5.91 -11.30
N LYS A 107 3.03 6.62 -11.32
CA LYS A 107 2.79 7.71 -12.27
C LYS A 107 3.79 8.84 -12.10
N GLN A 108 4.06 9.22 -10.86
CA GLN A 108 5.03 10.27 -10.56
C GLN A 108 6.47 9.86 -10.89
N ALA A 109 6.80 8.57 -10.78
CA ALA A 109 8.10 8.02 -11.15
C ALA A 109 8.32 7.92 -12.68
N GLY A 110 7.29 8.13 -13.49
CA GLY A 110 7.38 8.06 -14.94
C GLY A 110 7.21 6.65 -15.50
N ALA A 111 6.48 5.77 -14.82
CA ALA A 111 6.08 4.49 -15.40
C ALA A 111 5.31 4.71 -16.71
N SER A 112 5.63 3.93 -17.74
CA SER A 112 5.01 4.04 -19.06
C SER A 112 3.69 3.29 -19.19
N LEU A 113 3.47 2.29 -18.31
CA LEU A 113 2.25 1.49 -18.29
C LEU A 113 1.91 1.10 -16.86
N ILE A 114 0.72 1.46 -16.41
CA ILE A 114 0.19 1.12 -15.09
C ILE A 114 -1.12 0.37 -15.28
N ILE A 115 -1.10 -0.93 -14.95
CA ILE A 115 -2.27 -1.81 -15.01
C ILE A 115 -2.75 -2.06 -13.58
N VAL A 116 -4.05 -1.90 -13.35
CA VAL A 116 -4.65 -2.15 -12.02
C VAL A 116 -5.73 -3.22 -12.15
N THR A 117 -5.70 -4.22 -11.27
CA THR A 117 -6.74 -5.26 -11.20
C THR A 117 -7.57 -5.13 -9.94
N GLY A 118 -8.85 -5.44 -10.04
CA GLY A 118 -9.81 -5.53 -8.95
C GLY A 118 -10.93 -6.49 -9.31
N THR A 119 -11.79 -6.79 -8.35
CA THR A 119 -12.97 -7.65 -8.50
C THR A 119 -14.20 -6.84 -8.91
N GLY A 120 -15.31 -7.51 -9.14
CA GLY A 120 -16.61 -6.86 -9.39
C GLY A 120 -17.10 -5.96 -8.25
N LYS A 121 -16.57 -6.14 -7.03
CA LYS A 121 -16.84 -5.26 -5.88
C LYS A 121 -16.03 -3.96 -5.91
N ASP A 122 -15.01 -3.88 -6.76
CA ASP A 122 -14.06 -2.77 -6.80
C ASP A 122 -14.31 -1.80 -7.96
N VAL A 123 -15.50 -1.83 -8.62
CA VAL A 123 -15.80 -1.00 -9.80
C VAL A 123 -15.50 0.47 -9.56
N TYR A 124 -15.99 1.03 -8.44
CA TYR A 124 -15.70 2.41 -8.07
C TYR A 124 -14.19 2.67 -7.89
N ARG A 125 -13.49 1.77 -7.20
CA ARG A 125 -12.04 1.89 -6.95
C ARG A 125 -11.22 1.79 -8.23
N LEU A 126 -11.64 0.96 -9.20
CA LEU A 126 -11.03 0.87 -10.52
C LEU A 126 -11.21 2.16 -11.33
N GLU A 127 -12.37 2.82 -11.23
CA GLU A 127 -12.58 4.15 -11.81
C GLU A 127 -11.69 5.22 -11.17
N VAL A 128 -11.53 5.16 -9.83
CA VAL A 128 -10.60 6.04 -9.13
C VAL A 128 -9.16 5.77 -9.57
N ALA A 129 -8.76 4.51 -9.75
CA ALA A 129 -7.43 4.18 -10.27
C ALA A 129 -7.16 4.84 -11.63
N LYS A 130 -8.13 4.82 -12.55
CA LYS A 130 -8.04 5.53 -13.85
C LYS A 130 -7.83 7.03 -13.67
N LYS A 131 -8.62 7.67 -12.80
CA LYS A 131 -8.51 9.10 -12.51
C LYS A 131 -7.17 9.49 -11.89
N LEU A 132 -6.55 8.57 -11.16
CA LEU A 132 -5.23 8.77 -10.54
C LEU A 132 -4.06 8.44 -11.47
N GLY A 133 -4.33 7.91 -12.67
CA GLY A 133 -3.31 7.72 -13.69
C GLY A 133 -3.01 6.28 -14.08
N ALA A 134 -3.86 5.31 -13.72
CA ALA A 134 -3.79 3.97 -14.29
C ALA A 134 -4.17 4.00 -15.77
N ASP A 135 -3.36 3.36 -16.61
CA ASP A 135 -3.58 3.30 -18.05
C ASP A 135 -4.61 2.22 -18.43
N VAL A 136 -4.58 1.09 -17.70
CA VAL A 136 -5.50 -0.04 -17.89
C VAL A 136 -6.05 -0.45 -16.53
N VAL A 137 -7.36 -0.72 -16.47
CA VAL A 137 -8.00 -1.34 -15.31
C VAL A 137 -8.74 -2.59 -15.75
N ILE A 138 -8.68 -3.64 -14.94
CA ILE A 138 -9.20 -4.97 -15.26
C ILE A 138 -10.09 -5.45 -14.12
N ASN A 139 -11.33 -5.77 -14.42
CA ASN A 139 -12.20 -6.51 -13.50
C ASN A 139 -11.99 -8.01 -13.72
N VAL A 140 -11.29 -8.66 -12.79
CA VAL A 140 -10.90 -10.07 -12.90
C VAL A 140 -12.09 -11.04 -12.86
N ASP A 141 -13.27 -10.59 -12.42
CA ASP A 141 -14.49 -11.40 -12.44
C ASP A 141 -15.20 -11.36 -13.80
N ALA A 142 -14.87 -10.37 -14.65
CA ALA A 142 -15.54 -10.16 -15.94
C ALA A 142 -14.64 -10.42 -17.14
N GLU A 143 -13.32 -10.40 -16.96
CA GLU A 143 -12.34 -10.44 -18.04
C GLU A 143 -11.24 -11.45 -17.72
N ASP A 144 -10.57 -12.00 -18.76
CA ASP A 144 -9.33 -12.76 -18.57
C ASP A 144 -8.18 -11.76 -18.28
N PRO A 145 -7.71 -11.69 -17.02
CA PRO A 145 -6.73 -10.69 -16.64
C PRO A 145 -5.38 -10.91 -17.31
N LEU A 146 -4.99 -12.16 -17.58
CA LEU A 146 -3.72 -12.47 -18.22
C LEU A 146 -3.72 -12.08 -19.70
N ALA A 147 -4.82 -12.36 -20.40
CA ALA A 147 -5.00 -11.93 -21.78
C ALA A 147 -4.92 -10.39 -21.89
N LYS A 148 -5.56 -9.67 -20.98
CA LYS A 148 -5.52 -8.20 -20.92
C LYS A 148 -4.13 -7.65 -20.64
N VAL A 149 -3.38 -8.23 -19.71
CA VAL A 149 -2.00 -7.82 -19.45
C VAL A 149 -1.12 -8.08 -20.68
N ARG A 150 -1.28 -9.21 -21.35
CA ARG A 150 -0.54 -9.52 -22.59
C ARG A 150 -0.88 -8.55 -23.71
N GLU A 151 -2.15 -8.22 -23.90
CA GLU A 151 -2.60 -7.23 -24.87
C GLU A 151 -1.92 -5.87 -24.59
N ALA A 152 -2.01 -5.37 -23.36
CA ALA A 152 -1.45 -4.08 -22.96
C ALA A 152 0.08 -3.99 -23.05
N THR A 153 0.77 -5.14 -22.93
CA THR A 153 2.24 -5.22 -22.98
C THR A 153 2.80 -5.72 -24.32
N GLY A 154 1.96 -5.89 -25.33
CA GLY A 154 2.38 -6.49 -26.61
C GLY A 154 2.94 -7.91 -26.46
N GLY A 155 2.46 -8.69 -25.48
CA GLY A 155 2.89 -10.05 -25.18
C GLY A 155 4.15 -10.17 -24.34
N LEU A 156 4.79 -9.06 -23.97
CA LEU A 156 6.07 -9.07 -23.22
C LEU A 156 5.88 -9.36 -21.73
N GLY A 157 4.74 -8.99 -21.14
CA GLY A 157 4.52 -8.98 -19.70
C GLY A 157 5.08 -7.73 -19.03
N VAL A 158 4.78 -7.55 -17.72
CA VAL A 158 5.18 -6.37 -16.97
C VAL A 158 6.56 -6.51 -16.31
N ASP A 159 7.21 -5.40 -16.03
CA ASP A 159 8.49 -5.36 -15.30
C ASP A 159 8.30 -5.66 -13.82
N VAL A 160 7.23 -5.13 -13.24
CA VAL A 160 6.95 -5.22 -11.80
C VAL A 160 5.51 -5.63 -11.57
N SER A 161 5.28 -6.57 -10.65
CA SER A 161 3.95 -6.92 -10.14
C SER A 161 3.89 -6.65 -8.64
N LEU A 162 2.92 -5.86 -8.22
CA LEU A 162 2.72 -5.42 -6.83
C LEU A 162 1.40 -6.03 -6.32
N ASP A 163 1.51 -6.97 -5.37
CA ASP A 163 0.34 -7.54 -4.70
C ASP A 163 -0.04 -6.68 -3.50
N CYS A 164 -1.16 -5.96 -3.61
CA CYS A 164 -1.76 -5.12 -2.58
C CYS A 164 -3.13 -5.66 -2.13
N THR A 165 -3.41 -6.94 -2.41
CA THR A 165 -4.69 -7.55 -2.08
C THR A 165 -4.79 -7.93 -0.60
N ALA A 166 -6.02 -8.07 -0.11
CA ALA A 166 -6.30 -8.60 1.21
C ALA A 166 -7.28 -9.78 1.09
N GLY A 167 -6.96 -10.90 1.75
CA GLY A 167 -7.84 -12.07 1.80
C GLY A 167 -7.97 -12.87 0.49
N ALA A 168 -7.17 -12.59 -0.55
CA ALA A 168 -7.23 -13.28 -1.84
C ALA A 168 -6.35 -14.56 -1.90
N GLY A 169 -5.69 -14.90 -0.81
CA GLY A 169 -4.84 -16.09 -0.74
C GLY A 169 -3.64 -16.02 -1.69
N THR A 170 -3.39 -17.13 -2.40
CA THR A 170 -2.23 -17.27 -3.29
C THR A 170 -2.47 -16.81 -4.73
N ILE A 171 -3.72 -16.55 -5.09
CA ILE A 171 -4.12 -16.22 -6.47
C ILE A 171 -3.38 -15.00 -7.03
N PRO A 172 -3.27 -13.87 -6.30
CA PRO A 172 -2.57 -12.70 -6.84
C PRO A 172 -1.07 -12.94 -7.08
N VAL A 173 -0.44 -13.76 -6.23
CA VAL A 173 0.98 -14.11 -6.39
C VAL A 173 1.18 -14.96 -7.63
N LEU A 174 0.34 -15.99 -7.86
CA LEU A 174 0.39 -16.83 -9.06
C LEU A 174 0.17 -16.01 -10.32
N PHE A 175 -0.89 -15.21 -10.34
CA PHE A 175 -1.19 -14.33 -11.46
C PHE A 175 -0.05 -13.34 -11.72
N GLY A 176 0.48 -12.69 -10.67
CA GLY A 176 1.58 -11.76 -10.79
C GLY A 176 2.84 -12.40 -11.39
N LEU A 177 3.21 -13.62 -10.93
CA LEU A 177 4.33 -14.37 -11.50
C LEU A 177 4.13 -14.70 -12.99
N GLU A 178 2.89 -15.02 -13.40
CA GLU A 178 2.57 -15.31 -14.78
C GLU A 178 2.58 -14.06 -15.66
N ALA A 179 2.09 -12.95 -15.16
CA ALA A 179 2.03 -11.65 -15.81
C ALA A 179 3.40 -10.97 -15.99
N LEU A 180 4.39 -11.33 -15.17
CA LEU A 180 5.75 -10.81 -15.31
C LEU A 180 6.38 -11.22 -16.63
N ARG A 181 7.22 -10.33 -17.17
CA ARG A 181 8.04 -10.59 -18.38
C ARG A 181 8.90 -11.84 -18.26
N ARG A 182 9.34 -12.37 -19.40
CA ARG A 182 10.05 -13.65 -19.47
C ARG A 182 11.37 -13.71 -18.70
N LYS A 183 12.04 -12.57 -18.49
CA LYS A 183 13.31 -12.53 -17.75
C LYS A 183 13.41 -11.28 -16.88
N GLY A 184 13.73 -11.49 -15.60
CA GLY A 184 14.18 -10.43 -14.70
C GLY A 184 13.08 -9.50 -14.19
N GLY A 185 11.83 -9.96 -14.11
CA GLY A 185 10.76 -9.20 -13.47
C GLY A 185 10.85 -9.21 -11.94
N THR A 186 10.22 -8.24 -11.29
CA THR A 186 10.14 -8.16 -9.82
C THR A 186 8.71 -8.37 -9.34
N MET A 187 8.53 -9.30 -8.40
CA MET A 187 7.26 -9.53 -7.69
C MET A 187 7.39 -9.00 -6.26
N LEU A 188 6.49 -8.09 -5.86
CA LEU A 188 6.37 -7.67 -4.47
C LEU A 188 5.10 -8.26 -3.86
N ILE A 189 5.25 -8.89 -2.68
CA ILE A 189 4.16 -9.54 -1.94
C ILE A 189 3.93 -8.75 -0.65
N GLN A 190 2.76 -8.15 -0.53
CA GLN A 190 2.27 -7.51 0.68
C GLN A 190 1.07 -8.26 1.25
N GLY A 191 0.34 -8.96 0.41
CA GLY A 191 -0.82 -9.75 0.80
C GLY A 191 -0.54 -10.72 1.95
N GLU A 192 -1.50 -10.88 2.84
CA GLU A 192 -1.34 -11.72 4.04
C GLU A 192 -1.69 -13.18 3.74
N THR A 193 -0.74 -13.89 3.11
CA THR A 193 -0.84 -15.33 2.91
C THR A 193 0.08 -16.04 3.89
N ALA A 194 -0.51 -16.82 4.81
CA ALA A 194 0.26 -17.50 5.86
C ALA A 194 1.11 -18.65 5.31
N THR A 195 0.61 -19.36 4.31
CA THR A 195 1.28 -20.50 3.66
C THR A 195 1.05 -20.47 2.16
N PHE A 196 1.99 -20.99 1.40
CA PHE A 196 1.88 -21.15 -0.04
C PHE A 196 2.16 -22.61 -0.43
N PRO A 197 1.17 -23.51 -0.37
CA PRO A 197 1.34 -24.88 -0.84
C PRO A 197 1.68 -24.91 -2.33
N ASN A 198 2.61 -25.77 -2.75
CA ASN A 198 2.98 -25.96 -4.16
C ASN A 198 3.44 -24.65 -4.84
N PHE A 199 4.23 -23.83 -4.15
CA PHE A 199 4.81 -22.62 -4.73
C PHE A 199 5.62 -22.94 -6.00
N PRO A 200 5.37 -22.24 -7.14
CA PRO A 200 5.96 -22.59 -8.44
C PRO A 200 7.42 -22.11 -8.56
N LEU A 201 8.32 -22.67 -7.74
CA LEU A 201 9.73 -22.27 -7.69
C LEU A 201 10.43 -22.40 -9.05
N ALA A 202 10.06 -23.42 -9.85
CA ALA A 202 10.61 -23.58 -11.19
C ALA A 202 10.28 -22.39 -12.10
N GLN A 203 9.09 -21.82 -11.99
CA GLN A 203 8.71 -20.61 -12.75
C GLN A 203 9.54 -19.40 -12.33
N VAL A 204 9.76 -19.23 -11.03
CA VAL A 204 10.62 -18.14 -10.49
C VAL A 204 12.04 -18.27 -11.05
N ALA A 205 12.61 -19.48 -11.00
CA ALA A 205 13.96 -19.74 -11.51
C ALA A 205 14.07 -19.53 -13.03
N ASN A 206 13.12 -20.08 -13.80
CA ASN A 206 13.15 -19.99 -15.27
C ASN A 206 12.93 -18.57 -15.80
N LYS A 207 12.19 -17.75 -15.08
CA LYS A 207 11.95 -16.33 -15.41
C LYS A 207 12.96 -15.37 -14.76
N TYR A 208 13.87 -15.85 -13.93
CA TYR A 208 14.80 -15.01 -13.14
C TYR A 208 14.08 -13.94 -12.33
N VAL A 209 12.97 -14.30 -11.69
CA VAL A 209 12.14 -13.36 -10.91
C VAL A 209 12.80 -13.01 -9.59
N THR A 210 12.83 -11.74 -9.28
CA THR A 210 13.13 -11.26 -7.92
C THR A 210 11.83 -11.18 -7.12
N ILE A 211 11.76 -11.87 -5.98
CA ILE A 211 10.62 -11.78 -5.07
C ILE A 211 11.03 -10.95 -3.86
N LYS A 212 10.18 -9.97 -3.54
CA LYS A 212 10.34 -9.10 -2.37
C LYS A 212 9.09 -9.15 -1.50
N ALA A 213 9.28 -9.11 -0.19
CA ALA A 213 8.19 -8.92 0.77
C ALA A 213 8.13 -7.45 1.20
N ALA A 214 6.92 -6.92 1.35
CA ALA A 214 6.70 -5.54 1.76
C ALA A 214 6.07 -5.48 3.16
N ARG A 215 6.64 -4.64 4.01
CA ARG A 215 6.08 -4.30 5.33
C ARG A 215 6.54 -2.89 5.73
N GLY A 216 5.58 -1.95 5.76
CA GLY A 216 5.85 -0.58 6.20
C GLY A 216 6.71 0.23 5.24
N HIS A 217 7.21 1.33 5.74
CA HIS A 217 8.00 2.32 4.99
C HIS A 217 9.06 2.94 5.90
N ASN A 218 10.04 3.59 5.30
CA ASN A 218 11.07 4.32 6.03
C ASN A 218 10.70 5.81 6.22
N TYR A 219 11.53 6.54 6.96
CA TYR A 219 11.34 7.97 7.22
C TYR A 219 11.27 8.80 5.93
N GLN A 220 12.19 8.54 5.00
CA GLN A 220 12.26 9.27 3.74
C GLN A 220 10.98 9.11 2.92
N SER A 221 10.44 7.90 2.84
CA SER A 221 9.18 7.65 2.14
C SER A 221 8.02 8.42 2.76
N CYS A 222 8.00 8.57 4.10
CA CYS A 222 6.98 9.35 4.80
C CYS A 222 7.11 10.85 4.49
N GLU A 223 8.32 11.40 4.49
CA GLU A 223 8.55 12.81 4.11
C GLU A 223 8.14 13.10 2.66
N LEU A 224 8.50 12.20 1.73
CA LEU A 224 8.08 12.30 0.33
C LEU A 224 6.56 12.17 0.17
N ALA A 225 5.92 11.29 0.94
CA ALA A 225 4.48 11.14 0.95
C ALA A 225 3.77 12.42 1.40
N LEU A 226 4.24 13.05 2.47
CA LEU A 226 3.70 14.33 2.94
C LEU A 226 3.85 15.45 1.90
N GLN A 227 5.00 15.52 1.23
CA GLN A 227 5.21 16.48 0.14
C GLN A 227 4.28 16.22 -1.03
N GLN A 228 4.06 14.94 -1.37
CA GLN A 228 3.14 14.56 -2.44
C GLN A 228 1.69 14.88 -2.12
N LEU A 229 1.25 14.58 -0.88
CA LEU A 229 -0.09 14.91 -0.41
C LEU A 229 -0.38 16.41 -0.43
N ALA A 230 0.64 17.23 -0.20
CA ALA A 230 0.52 18.69 -0.24
C ALA A 230 0.70 19.30 -1.64
N SER A 231 0.92 18.49 -2.68
CA SER A 231 1.34 19.00 -4.00
C SER A 231 0.20 19.35 -4.97
N ASP A 232 -1.05 19.07 -4.63
CA ASP A 232 -2.26 19.26 -5.47
C ASP A 232 -2.17 18.64 -6.88
N ARG A 233 -1.22 17.69 -7.09
CA ARG A 233 -0.99 17.07 -8.41
C ARG A 233 -1.98 15.96 -8.75
N PHE A 234 -2.64 15.40 -7.76
CA PHE A 234 -3.57 14.30 -7.90
C PHE A 234 -4.87 14.59 -7.16
N ALA A 235 -5.96 14.04 -7.63
CA ALA A 235 -7.27 14.17 -7.00
C ALA A 235 -7.37 13.26 -5.75
N LEU A 236 -6.63 13.62 -4.70
CA LEU A 236 -6.48 12.81 -3.48
C LEU A 236 -7.78 12.69 -2.67
N ASP A 237 -8.70 13.63 -2.82
CA ASP A 237 -10.04 13.58 -2.22
C ASP A 237 -10.81 12.32 -2.65
N LEU A 238 -10.49 11.77 -3.81
CA LEU A 238 -11.06 10.51 -4.28
C LEU A 238 -10.65 9.31 -3.41
N ILE A 239 -9.56 9.41 -2.65
CA ILE A 239 -9.08 8.37 -1.73
C ILE A 239 -9.62 8.59 -0.33
N ALA A 240 -9.67 9.82 0.18
CA ALA A 240 -10.17 10.17 1.50
C ALA A 240 -11.70 10.16 1.53
N THR A 241 -12.31 8.98 1.41
CA THR A 241 -13.75 8.84 1.12
C THR A 241 -14.67 9.05 2.31
N HIS A 242 -14.27 8.69 3.51
CA HIS A 242 -15.16 8.68 4.67
C HIS A 242 -14.47 9.23 5.92
N ARG A 243 -15.26 9.91 6.76
CA ARG A 243 -14.83 10.37 8.09
C ARG A 243 -15.92 10.08 9.12
N PHE A 244 -15.49 9.75 10.32
CA PHE A 244 -16.37 9.46 11.46
C PHE A 244 -15.81 10.12 12.72
N GLY A 245 -16.67 10.42 13.68
CA GLY A 245 -16.27 10.76 15.03
C GLY A 245 -15.87 9.52 15.85
N LEU A 246 -15.22 9.71 17.00
CA LEU A 246 -14.87 8.59 17.89
C LEU A 246 -16.09 7.80 18.39
N LYS A 247 -17.24 8.42 18.50
CA LYS A 247 -18.49 7.77 18.91
C LYS A 247 -18.93 6.70 17.91
N ASP A 248 -18.54 6.85 16.65
CA ASP A 248 -18.98 6.03 15.53
C ASP A 248 -17.90 5.04 15.09
N VAL A 249 -16.93 4.75 15.95
CA VAL A 249 -15.78 3.88 15.60
C VAL A 249 -16.20 2.51 15.08
N ASP A 250 -17.25 1.92 15.62
CA ASP A 250 -17.78 0.63 15.14
C ASP A 250 -18.34 0.74 13.73
N ALA A 251 -19.03 1.84 13.41
CA ALA A 251 -19.52 2.10 12.07
C ALA A 251 -18.36 2.32 11.09
N ALA A 252 -17.33 3.05 11.51
CA ALA A 252 -16.13 3.28 10.72
C ALA A 252 -15.39 1.97 10.38
N ILE A 253 -15.22 1.07 11.35
CA ILE A 253 -14.59 -0.24 11.14
C ILE A 253 -15.42 -1.10 10.17
N LYS A 254 -16.72 -1.13 10.33
CA LYS A 254 -17.64 -1.86 9.43
C LYS A 254 -17.61 -1.31 8.01
N ALA A 255 -17.56 0.02 7.85
CA ALA A 255 -17.47 0.67 6.55
C ALA A 255 -16.24 0.22 5.76
N VAL A 256 -15.08 0.11 6.40
CA VAL A 256 -13.85 -0.39 5.75
C VAL A 256 -14.04 -1.78 5.14
N GLY A 257 -14.80 -2.65 5.82
CA GLY A 257 -15.10 -4.02 5.34
C GLY A 257 -16.16 -4.10 4.24
N ALA A 258 -16.99 -3.07 4.08
CA ALA A 258 -18.11 -3.09 3.14
C ALA A 258 -17.72 -2.96 1.67
N SER A 259 -16.56 -2.43 1.38
CA SER A 259 -15.99 -2.21 0.02
C SER A 259 -16.78 -1.27 -0.90
N ASP A 260 -18.04 -0.97 -0.62
CA ASP A 260 -18.93 -0.17 -1.47
C ASP A 260 -18.58 1.33 -1.38
N GLY A 261 -17.81 1.81 -2.35
CA GLY A 261 -17.39 3.21 -2.43
C GLY A 261 -16.39 3.65 -1.34
N VAL A 262 -15.99 2.75 -0.45
CA VAL A 262 -15.05 3.05 0.64
C VAL A 262 -13.63 2.75 0.21
N ILE A 263 -12.74 3.74 0.32
CA ILE A 263 -11.30 3.56 0.07
C ILE A 263 -10.51 3.81 1.34
N HIS A 264 -10.68 4.98 1.95
CA HIS A 264 -10.04 5.34 3.20
C HIS A 264 -11.04 5.94 4.17
N VAL A 265 -10.93 5.54 5.43
CA VAL A 265 -11.77 6.02 6.53
C VAL A 265 -10.89 6.70 7.55
N SER A 266 -11.20 7.95 7.87
CA SER A 266 -10.55 8.72 8.93
C SER A 266 -11.44 8.84 10.16
N LEU A 267 -10.87 8.70 11.35
CA LEU A 267 -11.50 9.06 12.60
C LEU A 267 -11.07 10.47 13.00
N MET A 268 -12.06 11.31 13.31
CA MET A 268 -11.87 12.69 13.73
C MET A 268 -12.11 12.78 15.26
N PRO A 269 -11.04 12.88 16.09
CA PRO A 269 -11.18 12.74 17.54
C PRO A 269 -12.06 13.78 18.21
N TRP A 270 -12.23 14.93 17.57
CA TRP A 270 -12.94 16.09 18.13
C TRP A 270 -14.32 16.33 17.49
N GLN A 271 -14.90 15.32 16.83
CA GLN A 271 -16.23 15.36 16.22
C GLN A 271 -17.21 14.42 16.93
#